data_bc05ae20e3e8f80f7cd7694300492935
#
_entry.id   bc05ae20e3e8f80f7cd7694300492935
#
_cell.length_a   1.000
_cell.length_b   1.000
_cell.length_c   1.000
_cell.angle_alpha   90.00
_cell.angle_beta   90.00
_cell.angle_gamma   90.00
#
_symmetry.space_group_name_H-M   'P 1'
#
loop_
_entity.id
_entity.type
_entity.pdbx_description
1 polymer ?
#
loop_
_entity_poly.entity_id
_entity_poly.type
_entity_poly.pdbx_seq_one_letter_code
_entity_poly.pdbx_strand_id
1 'polypeptide(L)'
;MIFYYILVLAAPMPNHPLFEAQVAGFTVVKWIGIICCIFALQQLARSRRVPGFLSSIESQGFLMLFGIAALSSATLSKTTDISFRPMSSYVSFILLFFVTVALVNSFERLHLTLLAAIAGEALTALYIIREFQASGGTNLRPGYIAGDSNYFATGAVLVIPFAMYFAWRSTSRRERWFCGISLFFILVAFTLASSRGGLIGLCSVIAYLVFRSGKSRKAAIIVAIILLPLLLFSPASPLSRMMHPDYADKLAEEIRWSFWKAGLKMIQNHPITGIGVGNFTANSRMFIEGAGKRQGIACNTMLELTAEMGFPGLIAYCLILWGALRSAGKLRAEGRKYKNMSVLYAGEAMQAGLLGFIAASMFVSAEYQKPFWVIVALAAAVPTLIKQQNRKRRTTLERPLNEDSRDYVATPA
;
A
#
# COMPACT_ATOMS: atom_id res chain seq x y z
N MET A 1 1.63 -17.64 10.71
CA MET A 1 1.91 -16.97 9.41
C MET A 1 0.74 -17.01 8.42
N ILE A 2 0.02 -18.13 8.28
CA ILE A 2 -1.11 -18.24 7.33
C ILE A 2 -2.14 -17.12 7.55
N PHE A 3 -2.60 -16.91 8.77
CA PHE A 3 -3.55 -15.82 9.09
C PHE A 3 -3.04 -14.43 8.69
N TYR A 4 -1.74 -14.17 8.83
CA TYR A 4 -1.14 -12.91 8.40
C TYR A 4 -1.16 -12.77 6.86
N TYR A 5 -0.86 -13.83 6.11
CA TYR A 5 -0.98 -13.79 4.66
C TYR A 5 -2.43 -13.60 4.19
N ILE A 6 -3.41 -14.21 4.90
CA ILE A 6 -4.84 -13.97 4.63
C ILE A 6 -5.21 -12.51 4.93
N LEU A 7 -4.69 -11.92 6.01
CA LEU A 7 -4.91 -10.51 6.34
C LEU A 7 -4.38 -9.58 5.23
N VAL A 8 -3.19 -9.87 4.70
CA VAL A 8 -2.59 -9.13 3.59
C VAL A 8 -3.38 -9.31 2.30
N LEU A 9 -3.79 -10.55 1.99
CA LEU A 9 -4.63 -10.87 0.83
C LEU A 9 -5.98 -10.15 0.88
N ALA A 10 -6.59 -10.01 2.06
CA ALA A 10 -7.86 -9.32 2.25
C ALA A 10 -7.75 -7.79 2.17
N ALA A 11 -6.53 -7.23 2.27
CA ALA A 11 -6.33 -5.78 2.35
C ALA A 11 -6.94 -4.97 1.19
N PRO A 12 -6.87 -5.41 -0.10
CA PRO A 12 -7.46 -4.67 -1.22
C PRO A 12 -8.97 -4.88 -1.39
N MET A 13 -9.61 -5.75 -0.58
CA MET A 13 -11.02 -6.12 -0.69
C MET A 13 -11.85 -5.75 0.55
N PRO A 14 -11.96 -4.45 0.91
CA PRO A 14 -12.67 -4.04 2.12
C PRO A 14 -14.14 -4.43 2.12
N ASN A 15 -14.80 -4.46 0.96
CA ASN A 15 -16.25 -4.74 0.82
C ASN A 15 -16.54 -6.21 0.43
N HIS A 16 -15.59 -7.12 0.64
CA HIS A 16 -15.82 -8.53 0.32
C HIS A 16 -16.73 -9.19 1.37
N PRO A 17 -17.84 -9.86 0.98
CA PRO A 17 -18.82 -10.40 1.93
C PRO A 17 -18.23 -11.30 3.02
N LEU A 18 -17.25 -12.15 2.69
CA LEU A 18 -16.57 -13.01 3.66
C LEU A 18 -15.77 -12.23 4.70
N PHE A 19 -15.21 -11.06 4.33
CA PHE A 19 -14.37 -10.27 5.21
C PHE A 19 -15.17 -9.24 6.01
N GLU A 20 -16.30 -8.78 5.48
CA GLU A 20 -17.27 -7.90 6.17
C GLU A 20 -18.21 -8.67 7.09
N ALA A 21 -18.37 -9.98 6.91
CA ALA A 21 -19.22 -10.80 7.75
C ALA A 21 -18.90 -10.56 9.23
N GLN A 22 -19.94 -10.30 10.01
CA GLN A 22 -19.80 -10.04 11.45
C GLN A 22 -19.97 -11.33 12.25
N VAL A 23 -19.00 -11.57 13.12
CA VAL A 23 -19.04 -12.68 14.10
C VAL A 23 -18.79 -12.05 15.47
N ALA A 24 -19.75 -12.21 16.40
CA ALA A 24 -19.68 -11.65 17.76
C ALA A 24 -19.31 -10.13 17.77
N GLY A 25 -19.93 -9.33 16.89
CA GLY A 25 -19.77 -7.87 16.85
C GLY A 25 -18.49 -7.38 16.15
N PHE A 26 -17.64 -8.28 15.64
CA PHE A 26 -16.44 -7.93 14.88
C PHE A 26 -16.46 -8.53 13.48
N THR A 27 -15.89 -7.83 12.51
CA THR A 27 -15.70 -8.40 11.17
C THR A 27 -14.65 -9.52 11.20
N VAL A 28 -14.77 -10.48 10.27
CA VAL A 28 -13.82 -11.60 10.12
C VAL A 28 -12.38 -11.09 10.02
N VAL A 29 -12.13 -9.99 9.29
CA VAL A 29 -10.80 -9.38 9.18
C VAL A 29 -10.27 -8.93 10.54
N LYS A 30 -11.11 -8.36 11.42
CA LYS A 30 -10.70 -7.95 12.77
C LYS A 30 -10.31 -9.16 13.61
N TRP A 31 -11.07 -10.27 13.54
CA TRP A 31 -10.71 -11.52 14.22
C TRP A 31 -9.38 -12.08 13.73
N ILE A 32 -9.13 -12.09 12.41
CA ILE A 32 -7.84 -12.49 11.85
C ILE A 32 -6.72 -11.58 12.38
N GLY A 33 -6.97 -10.27 12.46
CA GLY A 33 -6.03 -9.30 13.04
C GLY A 33 -5.70 -9.60 14.51
N ILE A 34 -6.72 -9.91 15.35
CA ILE A 34 -6.52 -10.28 16.76
C ILE A 34 -5.68 -11.55 16.87
N ILE A 35 -5.99 -12.58 16.08
CA ILE A 35 -5.19 -13.81 16.03
C ILE A 35 -3.72 -13.51 15.65
N CYS A 36 -3.51 -12.66 14.66
CA CYS A 36 -2.16 -12.24 14.29
C CYS A 36 -1.43 -11.48 15.42
N CYS A 37 -2.14 -10.63 16.18
CA CYS A 37 -1.57 -9.95 17.34
C CYS A 37 -1.15 -10.94 18.43
N ILE A 38 -1.96 -11.96 18.72
CA ILE A 38 -1.63 -13.02 19.69
C ILE A 38 -0.34 -13.74 19.25
N PHE A 39 -0.24 -14.15 17.97
CA PHE A 39 0.97 -14.77 17.46
C PHE A 39 2.18 -13.85 17.48
N ALA A 40 2.01 -12.56 17.22
CA ALA A 40 3.07 -11.58 17.30
C ALA A 40 3.58 -11.44 18.74
N LEU A 41 2.68 -11.34 19.72
CA LEU A 41 3.03 -11.29 21.15
C LEU A 41 3.73 -12.56 21.62
N GLN A 42 3.26 -13.75 21.23
CA GLN A 42 3.91 -15.02 21.54
C GLN A 42 5.33 -15.09 20.95
N GLN A 43 5.51 -14.62 19.72
CA GLN A 43 6.83 -14.58 19.09
C GLN A 43 7.78 -13.64 19.83
N LEU A 44 7.29 -12.50 20.30
CA LEU A 44 8.07 -11.57 21.11
C LEU A 44 8.48 -12.17 22.46
N ALA A 45 7.53 -12.77 23.16
CA ALA A 45 7.78 -13.41 24.45
C ALA A 45 8.88 -14.50 24.33
N ARG A 46 8.83 -15.31 23.25
CA ARG A 46 9.84 -16.35 22.98
C ARG A 46 11.20 -15.77 22.60
N SER A 47 11.24 -14.69 21.83
CA SER A 47 12.49 -14.14 21.30
C SER A 47 13.25 -13.29 22.31
N ARG A 48 12.65 -12.88 23.44
CA ARG A 48 13.14 -11.90 24.42
C ARG A 48 13.68 -10.61 23.77
N ARG A 49 13.24 -10.29 22.55
CA ARG A 49 13.70 -9.15 21.78
C ARG A 49 12.55 -8.21 21.60
N VAL A 50 12.72 -6.97 22.03
CA VAL A 50 11.82 -5.89 21.64
C VAL A 50 11.95 -5.71 20.12
N PRO A 51 10.85 -5.79 19.35
CA PRO A 51 10.94 -5.46 17.94
C PRO A 51 11.53 -4.08 17.80
N GLY A 52 12.32 -3.89 16.76
CA GLY A 52 12.75 -2.54 16.36
C GLY A 52 11.60 -1.67 15.83
N PHE A 53 10.38 -1.90 16.36
CA PHE A 53 9.18 -1.16 15.98
C PHE A 53 9.37 0.35 16.17
N LEU A 54 9.92 0.77 17.31
CA LEU A 54 10.18 2.17 17.61
C LEU A 54 11.47 2.72 16.95
N SER A 55 12.28 1.85 16.32
CA SER A 55 13.55 2.27 15.71
C SER A 55 13.45 2.66 14.24
N SER A 56 12.33 2.38 13.59
CA SER A 56 12.11 2.77 12.19
C SER A 56 11.46 4.15 12.10
N ILE A 57 11.89 4.94 11.13
CA ILE A 57 11.32 6.27 10.86
C ILE A 57 9.84 6.17 10.53
N GLU A 58 9.46 5.13 9.80
CA GLU A 58 8.08 4.86 9.40
C GLU A 58 7.18 4.67 10.63
N SER A 59 7.61 3.86 11.58
CA SER A 59 6.85 3.60 12.81
C SER A 59 6.77 4.83 13.71
N GLN A 60 7.88 5.57 13.85
CA GLN A 60 7.90 6.84 14.61
C GLN A 60 6.99 7.88 13.97
N GLY A 61 7.08 8.04 12.63
CA GLY A 61 6.22 8.94 11.87
C GLY A 61 4.75 8.55 11.98
N PHE A 62 4.44 7.25 11.99
CA PHE A 62 3.07 6.78 12.14
C PHE A 62 2.51 7.02 13.55
N LEU A 63 3.30 6.80 14.61
CA LEU A 63 2.89 7.12 15.98
C LEU A 63 2.70 8.63 16.16
N MET A 64 3.56 9.45 15.55
CA MET A 64 3.41 10.90 15.51
C MET A 64 2.11 11.29 14.79
N LEU A 65 1.85 10.72 13.61
CA LEU A 65 0.62 10.95 12.85
C LEU A 65 -0.63 10.58 13.68
N PHE A 66 -0.61 9.43 14.34
CA PHE A 66 -1.70 9.00 15.23
C PHE A 66 -1.90 9.96 16.40
N GLY A 67 -0.82 10.40 17.05
CA GLY A 67 -0.89 11.37 18.15
C GLY A 67 -1.49 12.71 17.71
N ILE A 68 -1.07 13.21 16.55
CA ILE A 68 -1.63 14.43 15.94
C ILE A 68 -3.10 14.24 15.58
N ALA A 69 -3.47 13.10 15.00
CA ALA A 69 -4.85 12.75 14.65
C ALA A 69 -5.74 12.74 15.91
N ALA A 70 -5.28 12.12 16.99
CA ALA A 70 -6.00 12.07 18.26
C ALA A 70 -6.16 13.48 18.87
N LEU A 71 -5.10 14.28 18.89
CA LEU A 71 -5.12 15.64 19.42
C LEU A 71 -6.04 16.55 18.61
N SER A 72 -5.92 16.54 17.28
CA SER A 72 -6.77 17.31 16.37
C SER A 72 -8.26 16.93 16.56
N SER A 73 -8.56 15.65 16.64
CA SER A 73 -9.92 15.16 16.83
C SER A 73 -10.51 15.50 18.20
N ALA A 74 -9.68 15.48 19.27
CA ALA A 74 -10.12 15.83 20.61
C ALA A 74 -10.40 17.33 20.77
N THR A 75 -9.65 18.19 20.06
CA THR A 75 -9.75 19.65 20.24
C THR A 75 -10.81 20.30 19.36
N LEU A 76 -11.09 19.77 18.16
CA LEU A 76 -11.85 20.48 17.13
C LEU A 76 -13.02 19.69 16.56
N SER A 77 -13.17 18.40 16.87
CA SER A 77 -14.32 17.62 16.42
C SER A 77 -15.60 18.12 17.10
N LYS A 78 -16.50 18.71 16.32
CA LYS A 78 -17.84 19.11 16.81
C LYS A 78 -18.71 17.89 17.17
N THR A 79 -18.39 16.72 16.61
CA THR A 79 -19.10 15.46 16.84
C THR A 79 -18.08 14.34 16.98
N THR A 80 -17.95 13.78 18.16
CA THR A 80 -17.04 12.65 18.45
C THR A 80 -17.32 11.44 17.57
N ASP A 81 -18.55 11.24 17.14
CA ASP A 81 -18.98 10.11 16.32
C ASP A 81 -18.35 10.11 14.92
N ILE A 82 -18.14 11.29 14.32
CA ILE A 82 -17.53 11.41 12.97
C ILE A 82 -16.08 10.95 13.01
N SER A 83 -15.32 11.33 14.04
CA SER A 83 -13.90 10.99 14.15
C SER A 83 -13.66 9.56 14.63
N PHE A 84 -14.65 8.89 15.21
CA PHE A 84 -14.47 7.53 15.77
C PHE A 84 -14.07 6.48 14.73
N ARG A 85 -14.73 6.45 13.56
CA ARG A 85 -14.40 5.50 12.48
C ARG A 85 -12.97 5.69 11.95
N PRO A 86 -12.56 6.89 11.55
CA PRO A 86 -11.18 7.16 11.13
C PRO A 86 -10.15 6.79 12.19
N MET A 87 -10.38 7.16 13.44
CA MET A 87 -9.47 6.84 14.55
C MET A 87 -9.35 5.32 14.77
N SER A 88 -10.44 4.56 14.66
CA SER A 88 -10.40 3.09 14.73
C SER A 88 -9.55 2.47 13.60
N SER A 89 -9.51 3.12 12.41
CA SER A 89 -8.65 2.71 11.31
C SER A 89 -7.17 2.93 11.64
N TYR A 90 -6.81 4.08 12.22
CA TYR A 90 -5.43 4.33 12.67
C TYR A 90 -4.96 3.33 13.74
N VAL A 91 -5.83 2.98 14.71
CA VAL A 91 -5.52 1.92 15.69
C VAL A 91 -5.27 0.59 14.99
N SER A 92 -6.11 0.24 14.01
CA SER A 92 -5.93 -0.99 13.22
C SER A 92 -4.59 -0.99 12.44
N PHE A 93 -4.16 0.16 11.95
CA PHE A 93 -2.88 0.30 11.27
C PHE A 93 -1.68 0.21 12.23
N ILE A 94 -1.78 0.74 13.46
CA ILE A 94 -0.75 0.51 14.50
C ILE A 94 -0.57 -0.99 14.74
N LEU A 95 -1.69 -1.72 14.91
CA LEU A 95 -1.65 -3.16 15.09
C LEU A 95 -1.07 -3.88 13.87
N LEU A 96 -1.41 -3.44 12.67
CA LEU A 96 -0.83 -3.98 11.43
C LEU A 96 0.69 -3.79 11.36
N PHE A 97 1.20 -2.60 11.71
CA PHE A 97 2.63 -2.32 11.79
C PHE A 97 3.31 -3.24 12.79
N PHE A 98 2.76 -3.32 14.01
CA PHE A 98 3.28 -4.17 15.07
C PHE A 98 3.34 -5.64 14.63
N VAL A 99 2.25 -6.16 14.10
CA VAL A 99 2.15 -7.55 13.61
C VAL A 99 3.16 -7.80 12.49
N THR A 100 3.26 -6.85 11.53
CA THR A 100 4.16 -7.00 10.39
C THR A 100 5.62 -7.03 10.82
N VAL A 101 6.05 -6.07 11.65
CA VAL A 101 7.43 -6.00 12.15
C VAL A 101 7.79 -7.21 13.02
N ALA A 102 6.82 -7.74 13.79
CA ALA A 102 7.03 -8.92 14.63
C ALA A 102 7.10 -10.22 13.83
N LEU A 103 6.19 -10.41 12.86
CA LEU A 103 6.04 -11.67 12.13
C LEU A 103 6.94 -11.78 10.91
N VAL A 104 7.23 -10.67 10.21
CA VAL A 104 8.09 -10.64 9.02
C VAL A 104 9.55 -10.48 9.45
N ASN A 105 10.19 -11.56 9.81
CA ASN A 105 11.55 -11.60 10.36
C ASN A 105 12.57 -12.28 9.43
N SER A 106 12.21 -12.57 8.19
CA SER A 106 13.12 -13.10 7.16
C SER A 106 12.75 -12.56 5.77
N PHE A 107 13.72 -12.56 4.85
CA PHE A 107 13.46 -12.17 3.46
C PHE A 107 12.50 -13.13 2.75
N GLU A 108 12.46 -14.39 3.15
CA GLU A 108 11.48 -15.36 2.67
C GLU A 108 10.06 -14.96 3.07
N ARG A 109 9.84 -14.59 4.34
CA ARG A 109 8.52 -14.11 4.80
C ARG A 109 8.12 -12.80 4.16
N LEU A 110 9.06 -11.88 3.95
CA LEU A 110 8.83 -10.66 3.17
C LEU A 110 8.37 -11.02 1.75
N HIS A 111 9.05 -11.93 1.09
CA HIS A 111 8.71 -12.39 -0.26
C HIS A 111 7.30 -13.01 -0.32
N LEU A 112 6.99 -13.93 0.59
CA LEU A 112 5.66 -14.55 0.68
C LEU A 112 4.56 -13.53 1.00
N THR A 113 4.85 -12.49 1.79
CA THR A 113 3.90 -11.40 2.05
C THR A 113 3.63 -10.60 0.78
N LEU A 114 4.64 -10.33 -0.02
CA LEU A 114 4.48 -9.66 -1.32
C LEU A 114 3.69 -10.52 -2.31
N LEU A 115 3.89 -11.83 -2.32
CA LEU A 115 3.07 -12.75 -3.11
C LEU A 115 1.61 -12.78 -2.65
N ALA A 116 1.35 -12.71 -1.33
CA ALA A 116 0.00 -12.58 -0.79
C ALA A 116 -0.66 -11.24 -1.20
N ALA A 117 0.09 -10.15 -1.23
CA ALA A 117 -0.41 -8.86 -1.73
C ALA A 117 -0.75 -8.92 -3.23
N ILE A 118 0.10 -9.56 -4.05
CA ILE A 118 -0.18 -9.80 -5.49
C ILE A 118 -1.44 -10.65 -5.65
N ALA A 119 -1.60 -11.72 -4.86
CA ALA A 119 -2.78 -12.58 -4.89
C ALA A 119 -4.06 -11.80 -4.54
N GLY A 120 -4.01 -10.98 -3.49
CA GLY A 120 -5.14 -10.15 -3.08
C GLY A 120 -5.57 -9.17 -4.17
N GLU A 121 -4.62 -8.46 -4.76
CA GLU A 121 -4.90 -7.51 -5.85
C GLU A 121 -5.41 -8.21 -7.11
N ALA A 122 -4.88 -9.40 -7.45
CA ALA A 122 -5.36 -10.19 -8.57
C ALA A 122 -6.79 -10.72 -8.35
N LEU A 123 -7.13 -11.15 -7.14
CA LEU A 123 -8.50 -11.53 -6.79
C LEU A 123 -9.43 -10.32 -6.89
N THR A 124 -9.03 -9.16 -6.39
CA THR A 124 -9.79 -7.91 -6.54
C THR A 124 -10.03 -7.59 -8.02
N ALA A 125 -8.98 -7.75 -8.85
CA ALA A 125 -9.07 -7.56 -10.29
C ALA A 125 -10.10 -8.50 -10.94
N LEU A 126 -10.15 -9.77 -10.56
CA LEU A 126 -11.15 -10.72 -11.06
C LEU A 126 -12.58 -10.32 -10.68
N TYR A 127 -12.80 -9.82 -9.46
CA TYR A 127 -14.10 -9.30 -9.05
C TYR A 127 -14.52 -8.08 -9.87
N ILE A 128 -13.60 -7.15 -10.15
CA ILE A 128 -13.84 -5.98 -10.99
C ILE A 128 -14.22 -6.38 -12.42
N ILE A 129 -13.50 -7.33 -13.01
CA ILE A 129 -13.82 -7.85 -14.34
C ILE A 129 -15.20 -8.50 -14.35
N ARG A 130 -15.53 -9.29 -13.31
CA ARG A 130 -16.85 -9.89 -13.16
C ARG A 130 -17.95 -8.86 -13.00
N GLU A 131 -17.72 -7.80 -12.19
CA GLU A 131 -18.68 -6.69 -12.00
C GLU A 131 -18.96 -5.99 -13.34
N PHE A 132 -17.93 -5.73 -14.15
CA PHE A 132 -18.06 -5.15 -15.48
C PHE A 132 -18.86 -6.07 -16.41
N GLN A 133 -18.56 -7.37 -16.44
CA GLN A 133 -19.29 -8.35 -17.26
C GLN A 133 -20.74 -8.48 -16.82
N ALA A 134 -21.02 -8.55 -15.51
CA ALA A 134 -22.37 -8.66 -14.96
C ALA A 134 -23.25 -7.45 -15.29
N SER A 135 -22.66 -6.27 -15.50
CA SER A 135 -23.36 -5.08 -15.96
C SER A 135 -23.60 -5.04 -17.47
N GLY A 136 -23.26 -6.10 -18.21
CA GLY A 136 -23.29 -6.10 -19.68
C GLY A 136 -22.33 -5.08 -20.31
N GLY A 137 -21.25 -4.71 -19.60
CA GLY A 137 -20.28 -3.72 -20.06
C GLY A 137 -20.73 -2.25 -19.90
N THR A 138 -21.84 -2.00 -19.23
CA THR A 138 -22.38 -0.63 -19.03
C THR A 138 -21.81 0.08 -17.84
N ASN A 139 -21.32 -0.66 -16.81
CA ASN A 139 -20.62 -0.06 -15.67
C ASN A 139 -19.20 0.31 -16.07
N LEU A 140 -19.00 1.54 -16.47
CA LEU A 140 -17.67 2.06 -16.87
C LEU A 140 -16.73 2.37 -15.70
N ARG A 141 -17.15 2.10 -14.46
CA ARG A 141 -16.32 2.29 -13.24
C ARG A 141 -16.58 1.22 -12.20
N PRO A 142 -16.34 -0.07 -12.53
CA PRO A 142 -16.45 -1.15 -11.57
C PRO A 142 -15.39 -0.99 -10.48
N GLY A 143 -15.70 -1.37 -9.26
CA GLY A 143 -14.76 -1.23 -8.15
C GLY A 143 -15.37 -1.36 -6.76
N TYR A 144 -16.63 -1.80 -6.67
CA TYR A 144 -17.33 -1.95 -5.38
C TYR A 144 -16.53 -2.76 -4.36
N ILE A 145 -15.94 -3.86 -4.78
CA ILE A 145 -15.18 -4.76 -3.89
C ILE A 145 -13.96 -4.08 -3.24
N ALA A 146 -13.35 -3.14 -3.95
CA ALA A 146 -12.20 -2.35 -3.48
C ALA A 146 -12.63 -1.08 -2.70
N GLY A 147 -13.94 -0.82 -2.62
CA GLY A 147 -14.53 0.40 -2.09
C GLY A 147 -14.78 1.48 -3.15
N ASP A 148 -13.91 1.61 -4.13
CA ASP A 148 -14.04 2.53 -5.28
C ASP A 148 -13.04 2.12 -6.36
N SER A 149 -13.34 2.44 -7.63
CA SER A 149 -12.47 2.17 -8.77
C SER A 149 -11.09 2.86 -8.67
N ASN A 150 -11.03 4.07 -8.10
CA ASN A 150 -9.76 4.77 -7.90
C ASN A 150 -8.93 4.11 -6.79
N TYR A 151 -9.58 3.57 -5.75
CA TYR A 151 -8.88 2.82 -4.69
C TYR A 151 -8.22 1.57 -5.24
N PHE A 152 -8.95 0.80 -6.07
CA PHE A 152 -8.34 -0.33 -6.76
C PHE A 152 -7.14 0.11 -7.61
N ALA A 153 -7.31 1.14 -8.47
CA ALA A 153 -6.24 1.59 -9.35
C ALA A 153 -5.00 2.05 -8.56
N THR A 154 -5.19 2.71 -7.43
CA THR A 154 -4.09 3.17 -6.56
C THR A 154 -3.40 2.00 -5.86
N GLY A 155 -4.15 0.98 -5.42
CA GLY A 155 -3.62 -0.28 -4.89
C GLY A 155 -2.86 -1.08 -5.95
N ALA A 156 -3.41 -1.18 -7.16
CA ALA A 156 -2.77 -1.84 -8.29
C ALA A 156 -1.40 -1.22 -8.63
N VAL A 157 -1.29 0.12 -8.63
CA VAL A 157 -0.03 0.85 -8.85
C VAL A 157 1.05 0.43 -7.85
N LEU A 158 0.69 0.16 -6.58
CA LEU A 158 1.63 -0.35 -5.57
C LEU A 158 2.13 -1.75 -5.90
N VAL A 159 1.26 -2.61 -6.44
CA VAL A 159 1.51 -4.07 -6.56
C VAL A 159 2.07 -4.45 -7.93
N ILE A 160 1.72 -3.74 -9.00
CA ILE A 160 2.19 -4.00 -10.38
C ILE A 160 3.71 -4.18 -10.46
N PRO A 161 4.57 -3.32 -9.85
CA PRO A 161 6.02 -3.52 -9.93
C PRO A 161 6.51 -4.84 -9.33
N PHE A 162 5.89 -5.32 -8.26
CA PHE A 162 6.25 -6.61 -7.65
C PHE A 162 5.84 -7.76 -8.56
N ALA A 163 4.60 -7.76 -9.06
CA ALA A 163 4.11 -8.78 -9.98
C ALA A 163 4.97 -8.84 -11.25
N MET A 164 5.35 -7.68 -11.80
CA MET A 164 6.22 -7.56 -12.96
C MET A 164 7.60 -8.19 -12.71
N TYR A 165 8.26 -7.84 -11.60
CA TYR A 165 9.59 -8.37 -11.30
C TYR A 165 9.57 -9.88 -11.00
N PHE A 166 8.58 -10.35 -10.26
CA PHE A 166 8.49 -11.77 -9.92
C PHE A 166 8.11 -12.61 -11.15
N ALA A 167 7.23 -12.12 -12.03
CA ALA A 167 6.94 -12.76 -13.31
C ALA A 167 8.18 -12.91 -14.20
N TRP A 168 9.06 -11.88 -14.19
CA TRP A 168 10.25 -11.87 -15.05
C TRP A 168 11.45 -12.61 -14.43
N ARG A 169 11.58 -12.60 -13.08
CA ARG A 169 12.83 -12.90 -12.39
C ARG A 169 12.80 -14.01 -11.37
N SER A 170 11.64 -14.50 -10.98
CA SER A 170 11.59 -15.64 -10.06
C SER A 170 12.31 -16.85 -10.65
N THR A 171 13.02 -17.58 -9.81
CA THR A 171 13.65 -18.84 -10.15
C THR A 171 12.61 -19.96 -10.31
N SER A 172 11.49 -19.87 -9.61
CA SER A 172 10.37 -20.81 -9.69
C SER A 172 9.51 -20.56 -10.93
N ARG A 173 9.37 -21.57 -11.80
CA ARG A 173 8.47 -21.48 -12.95
C ARG A 173 7.02 -21.27 -12.55
N ARG A 174 6.56 -21.90 -11.45
CA ARG A 174 5.19 -21.75 -10.92
C ARG A 174 4.91 -20.30 -10.49
N GLU A 175 5.86 -19.70 -9.77
CA GLU A 175 5.76 -18.31 -9.31
C GLU A 175 5.76 -17.33 -10.48
N ARG A 176 6.60 -17.54 -11.50
CA ARG A 176 6.60 -16.70 -12.71
C ARG A 176 5.25 -16.70 -13.41
N TRP A 177 4.66 -17.89 -13.60
CA TRP A 177 3.34 -17.99 -14.22
C TRP A 177 2.26 -17.35 -13.34
N PHE A 178 2.26 -17.62 -12.04
CA PHE A 178 1.33 -17.01 -11.10
C PHE A 178 1.38 -15.48 -11.17
N CYS A 179 2.58 -14.88 -11.04
CA CYS A 179 2.74 -13.43 -11.08
C CYS A 179 2.42 -12.85 -12.46
N GLY A 180 2.73 -13.56 -13.56
CA GLY A 180 2.42 -13.13 -14.92
C GLY A 180 0.91 -13.10 -15.20
N ILE A 181 0.20 -14.15 -14.82
CA ILE A 181 -1.26 -14.23 -14.92
C ILE A 181 -1.93 -13.18 -14.03
N SER A 182 -1.46 -13.02 -12.79
CA SER A 182 -1.94 -11.99 -11.88
C SER A 182 -1.75 -10.59 -12.45
N LEU A 183 -0.58 -10.29 -12.99
CA LEU A 183 -0.28 -9.02 -13.65
C LEU A 183 -1.22 -8.73 -14.82
N PHE A 184 -1.49 -9.74 -15.64
CA PHE A 184 -2.42 -9.59 -16.77
C PHE A 184 -3.82 -9.19 -16.29
N PHE A 185 -4.39 -9.90 -15.32
CA PHE A 185 -5.72 -9.57 -14.79
C PHE A 185 -5.74 -8.22 -14.09
N ILE A 186 -4.69 -7.87 -13.34
CA ILE A 186 -4.57 -6.55 -12.70
C ILE A 186 -4.55 -5.43 -13.76
N LEU A 187 -3.81 -5.58 -14.87
CA LEU A 187 -3.77 -4.58 -15.94
C LEU A 187 -5.11 -4.45 -16.68
N VAL A 188 -5.81 -5.56 -16.92
CA VAL A 188 -7.15 -5.54 -17.52
C VAL A 188 -8.13 -4.79 -16.60
N ALA A 189 -8.20 -5.17 -15.32
CA ALA A 189 -9.07 -4.52 -14.35
C ALA A 189 -8.69 -3.05 -14.12
N PHE A 190 -7.40 -2.71 -14.14
CA PHE A 190 -6.90 -1.35 -14.05
C PHE A 190 -7.46 -0.47 -15.19
N THR A 191 -7.52 -1.00 -16.40
CA THR A 191 -8.11 -0.31 -17.55
C THR A 191 -9.61 -0.10 -17.34
N LEU A 192 -10.33 -1.14 -16.90
CA LEU A 192 -11.77 -1.08 -16.61
C LEU A 192 -12.11 -0.13 -15.45
N ALA A 193 -11.24 0.00 -14.45
CA ALA A 193 -11.40 0.93 -13.34
C ALA A 193 -11.42 2.40 -13.78
N SER A 194 -10.91 2.70 -14.98
CA SER A 194 -11.00 4.01 -15.64
C SER A 194 -10.50 5.19 -14.77
N SER A 195 -9.46 4.97 -13.97
CA SER A 195 -8.92 5.96 -13.03
C SER A 195 -7.82 6.82 -13.65
N ARG A 196 -8.10 8.11 -13.87
CA ARG A 196 -7.10 9.08 -14.36
C ARG A 196 -5.93 9.24 -13.37
N GLY A 197 -6.20 9.30 -12.07
CA GLY A 197 -5.18 9.37 -11.04
C GLY A 197 -4.31 8.11 -10.99
N GLY A 198 -4.94 6.93 -11.12
CA GLY A 198 -4.22 5.66 -11.24
C GLY A 198 -3.29 5.63 -12.45
N LEU A 199 -3.73 6.14 -13.61
CA LEU A 199 -2.90 6.22 -14.82
C LEU A 199 -1.66 7.10 -14.59
N ILE A 200 -1.79 8.26 -13.95
CA ILE A 200 -0.65 9.13 -13.58
C ILE A 200 0.31 8.38 -12.67
N GLY A 201 -0.22 7.65 -11.67
CA GLY A 201 0.58 6.80 -10.80
C GLY A 201 1.34 5.72 -11.56
N LEU A 202 0.68 5.02 -12.49
CA LEU A 202 1.32 3.97 -13.29
C LEU A 202 2.37 4.55 -14.27
N CYS A 203 2.11 5.70 -14.87
CA CYS A 203 3.11 6.43 -15.65
C CYS A 203 4.34 6.78 -14.82
N SER A 204 4.17 7.17 -13.56
CA SER A 204 5.26 7.45 -12.63
C SER A 204 6.07 6.19 -12.31
N VAL A 205 5.42 5.02 -12.13
CA VAL A 205 6.09 3.72 -12.00
C VAL A 205 6.92 3.40 -13.23
N ILE A 206 6.32 3.49 -14.42
CA ILE A 206 7.00 3.19 -15.68
C ILE A 206 8.19 4.14 -15.88
N ALA A 207 8.00 5.44 -15.67
CA ALA A 207 9.06 6.45 -15.78
C ALA A 207 10.22 6.10 -14.84
N TYR A 208 9.96 5.85 -13.55
CA TYR A 208 11.00 5.45 -12.59
C TYR A 208 11.79 4.22 -13.08
N LEU A 209 11.11 3.19 -13.57
CA LEU A 209 11.74 1.95 -14.01
C LEU A 209 12.53 2.12 -15.33
N VAL A 210 12.06 2.98 -16.23
CA VAL A 210 12.75 3.32 -17.49
C VAL A 210 14.04 4.10 -17.23
N PHE A 211 14.01 5.07 -16.31
CA PHE A 211 15.20 5.80 -15.88
C PHE A 211 16.20 4.93 -15.11
N ARG A 212 15.75 3.79 -14.58
CA ARG A 212 16.66 2.75 -14.07
C ARG A 212 17.28 2.00 -15.23
N SER A 213 18.59 1.78 -15.17
CA SER A 213 19.34 1.06 -16.22
C SER A 213 19.03 -0.44 -16.24
N GLY A 214 19.22 -1.07 -17.39
CA GLY A 214 19.28 -2.53 -17.54
C GLY A 214 17.94 -3.23 -17.64
N LYS A 215 17.76 -4.27 -16.79
CA LYS A 215 16.65 -5.23 -16.89
C LYS A 215 15.30 -4.64 -16.46
N SER A 216 15.31 -3.67 -15.56
CA SER A 216 14.12 -2.94 -15.09
C SER A 216 13.46 -2.18 -16.24
N ARG A 217 14.24 -1.52 -17.07
CA ARG A 217 13.77 -0.81 -18.27
C ARG A 217 13.06 -1.74 -19.26
N LYS A 218 13.64 -2.93 -19.53
CA LYS A 218 13.02 -3.91 -20.44
C LYS A 218 11.65 -4.36 -19.92
N ALA A 219 11.54 -4.65 -18.62
CA ALA A 219 10.28 -5.05 -17.99
C ALA A 219 9.23 -3.92 -18.04
N ALA A 220 9.62 -2.68 -17.78
CA ALA A 220 8.74 -1.51 -17.88
C ALA A 220 8.22 -1.30 -19.32
N ILE A 221 9.09 -1.47 -20.32
CA ILE A 221 8.72 -1.36 -21.74
C ILE A 221 7.70 -2.46 -22.11
N ILE A 222 7.88 -3.71 -21.64
CA ILE A 222 6.94 -4.80 -21.90
C ILE A 222 5.58 -4.50 -21.29
N VAL A 223 5.54 -4.02 -20.04
CA VAL A 223 4.28 -3.61 -19.40
C VAL A 223 3.61 -2.48 -20.18
N ALA A 224 4.37 -1.49 -20.62
CA ALA A 224 3.85 -0.40 -21.46
C ALA A 224 3.29 -0.90 -22.80
N ILE A 225 3.96 -1.86 -23.46
CA ILE A 225 3.50 -2.48 -24.71
C ILE A 225 2.19 -3.25 -24.51
N ILE A 226 2.03 -3.97 -23.37
CA ILE A 226 0.79 -4.69 -23.05
C ILE A 226 -0.34 -3.72 -22.69
N LEU A 227 -0.02 -2.68 -21.93
CA LEU A 227 -1.00 -1.71 -21.46
C LEU A 227 -1.50 -0.79 -22.58
N LEU A 228 -0.64 -0.40 -23.51
CA LEU A 228 -0.99 0.55 -24.56
C LEU A 228 -2.21 0.12 -25.40
N PRO A 229 -2.29 -1.09 -25.93
CA PRO A 229 -3.50 -1.55 -26.63
C PRO A 229 -4.74 -1.54 -25.74
N LEU A 230 -4.62 -1.97 -24.48
CA LEU A 230 -5.73 -1.96 -23.52
C LEU A 230 -6.25 -0.53 -23.30
N LEU A 231 -5.37 0.46 -23.22
CA LEU A 231 -5.73 1.87 -23.07
C LEU A 231 -6.35 2.48 -24.34
N LEU A 232 -5.86 2.09 -25.52
CA LEU A 232 -6.34 2.64 -26.78
C LEU A 232 -7.66 2.03 -27.25
N PHE A 233 -7.86 0.73 -27.08
CA PHE A 233 -9.01 0.01 -27.62
C PHE A 233 -10.16 -0.21 -26.62
N SER A 234 -9.95 0.03 -25.33
CA SER A 234 -11.02 -0.08 -24.34
C SER A 234 -11.80 1.24 -24.23
N PRO A 235 -13.12 1.25 -24.50
CA PRO A 235 -13.95 2.45 -24.32
C PRO A 235 -14.02 2.89 -22.84
N ALA A 236 -13.86 1.97 -21.92
CA ALA A 236 -13.81 2.23 -20.49
C ALA A 236 -12.42 2.67 -19.99
N SER A 237 -11.46 2.97 -20.88
CA SER A 237 -10.10 3.32 -20.46
C SER A 237 -10.00 4.72 -19.87
N PRO A 238 -9.09 4.95 -18.92
CA PRO A 238 -8.83 6.30 -18.41
C PRO A 238 -8.35 7.25 -19.50
N LEU A 239 -7.66 6.75 -20.53
CA LEU A 239 -7.19 7.54 -21.66
C LEU A 239 -8.36 8.01 -22.55
N SER A 240 -9.32 7.12 -22.86
CA SER A 240 -10.53 7.46 -23.60
C SER A 240 -11.31 8.58 -22.89
N ARG A 241 -11.49 8.49 -21.57
CA ARG A 241 -12.16 9.53 -20.77
C ARG A 241 -11.39 10.85 -20.69
N MET A 242 -10.07 10.84 -20.82
CA MET A 242 -9.28 12.07 -20.90
C MET A 242 -9.41 12.75 -22.26
N MET A 243 -9.50 11.96 -23.33
CA MET A 243 -9.61 12.49 -24.71
C MET A 243 -11.03 12.94 -25.06
N HIS A 244 -12.03 12.24 -24.51
CA HIS A 244 -13.46 12.49 -24.79
C HIS A 244 -14.24 12.60 -23.46
N PRO A 245 -14.02 13.66 -22.64
CA PRO A 245 -14.73 13.84 -21.38
C PRO A 245 -16.20 14.12 -21.63
N ASP A 246 -17.08 13.32 -21.02
CA ASP A 246 -18.50 13.54 -21.02
C ASP A 246 -18.92 14.67 -20.02
N TYR A 247 -20.22 14.96 -19.95
CA TYR A 247 -20.75 15.97 -19.02
C TYR A 247 -20.49 15.59 -17.56
N ALA A 248 -20.61 14.30 -17.21
CA ALA A 248 -20.36 13.81 -15.86
C ALA A 248 -18.88 13.93 -15.47
N ASP A 249 -17.96 13.75 -16.40
CA ASP A 249 -16.52 13.94 -16.19
C ASP A 249 -16.18 15.42 -15.91
N LYS A 250 -16.74 16.34 -16.68
CA LYS A 250 -16.55 17.79 -16.49
C LYS A 250 -17.13 18.25 -15.15
N LEU A 251 -18.34 17.80 -14.83
CA LEU A 251 -18.99 18.11 -13.56
C LEU A 251 -18.18 17.53 -12.36
N ALA A 252 -17.65 16.31 -12.48
CA ALA A 252 -16.82 15.72 -11.45
C ALA A 252 -15.52 16.50 -11.23
N GLU A 253 -14.97 17.10 -12.28
CA GLU A 253 -13.78 17.95 -12.20
C GLU A 253 -14.08 19.28 -11.50
N GLU A 254 -15.17 19.96 -11.86
CA GLU A 254 -15.62 21.19 -11.19
C GLU A 254 -15.88 20.96 -9.69
N ILE A 255 -16.55 19.86 -9.36
CA ILE A 255 -16.80 19.45 -7.97
C ILE A 255 -15.48 19.24 -7.24
N ARG A 256 -14.48 18.59 -7.85
CA ARG A 256 -13.17 18.38 -7.26
C ARG A 256 -12.45 19.69 -6.98
N TRP A 257 -12.49 20.64 -7.91
CA TRP A 257 -11.93 21.98 -7.72
C TRP A 257 -12.59 22.71 -6.56
N SER A 258 -13.91 22.57 -6.40
CA SER A 258 -14.62 23.18 -5.28
C SER A 258 -14.19 22.59 -3.93
N PHE A 259 -13.97 21.27 -3.84
CA PHE A 259 -13.43 20.63 -2.64
C PHE A 259 -11.97 21.02 -2.37
N TRP A 260 -11.14 21.21 -3.40
CA TRP A 260 -9.78 21.70 -3.20
C TRP A 260 -9.76 23.12 -2.62
N LYS A 261 -10.60 24.01 -3.16
CA LYS A 261 -10.78 25.36 -2.59
C LYS A 261 -11.27 25.31 -1.14
N ALA A 262 -12.24 24.45 -0.84
CA ALA A 262 -12.71 24.24 0.53
C ALA A 262 -11.60 23.75 1.46
N GLY A 263 -10.81 22.77 1.03
CA GLY A 263 -9.66 22.27 1.78
C GLY A 263 -8.62 23.34 2.07
N LEU A 264 -8.30 24.18 1.08
CA LEU A 264 -7.37 25.30 1.28
C LEU A 264 -7.91 26.32 2.31
N LYS A 265 -9.21 26.64 2.27
CA LYS A 265 -9.84 27.49 3.29
C LYS A 265 -9.81 26.86 4.69
N MET A 266 -10.02 25.55 4.81
CA MET A 266 -9.90 24.82 6.07
C MET A 266 -8.47 24.93 6.63
N ILE A 267 -7.45 24.73 5.78
CA ILE A 267 -6.04 24.85 6.15
C ILE A 267 -5.71 26.27 6.58
N GLN A 268 -6.19 27.29 5.87
CA GLN A 268 -5.98 28.70 6.24
C GLN A 268 -6.56 29.03 7.61
N ASN A 269 -7.75 28.47 7.94
CA ASN A 269 -8.40 28.73 9.22
C ASN A 269 -7.78 27.93 10.37
N HIS A 270 -7.25 26.73 10.11
CA HIS A 270 -6.72 25.82 11.11
C HIS A 270 -5.37 25.20 10.67
N PRO A 271 -4.30 25.99 10.44
CA PRO A 271 -3.06 25.51 9.83
C PRO A 271 -2.28 24.54 10.71
N ILE A 272 -2.40 24.60 12.03
CA ILE A 272 -1.65 23.76 12.97
C ILE A 272 -2.48 22.56 13.42
N THR A 273 -3.72 22.79 13.81
CA THR A 273 -4.57 21.75 14.41
C THR A 273 -5.37 20.95 13.38
N GLY A 274 -5.61 21.53 12.19
CA GLY A 274 -6.63 21.02 11.27
C GLY A 274 -8.04 21.15 11.83
N ILE A 275 -9.00 20.45 11.25
CA ILE A 275 -10.43 20.46 11.66
C ILE A 275 -10.86 19.15 12.33
N GLY A 276 -9.93 18.25 12.62
CA GLY A 276 -10.18 16.90 13.17
C GLY A 276 -10.34 15.85 12.06
N VAL A 277 -9.86 14.65 12.36
CA VAL A 277 -9.84 13.52 11.42
C VAL A 277 -11.26 13.08 11.05
N GLY A 278 -11.51 12.84 9.75
CA GLY A 278 -12.81 12.47 9.19
C GLY A 278 -13.80 13.64 9.06
N ASN A 279 -13.41 14.85 9.45
CA ASN A 279 -14.30 16.02 9.44
C ASN A 279 -14.29 16.78 8.11
N PHE A 280 -13.39 16.44 7.18
CA PHE A 280 -13.36 17.11 5.87
C PHE A 280 -14.73 17.02 5.17
N THR A 281 -15.25 15.80 5.01
CA THR A 281 -16.53 15.57 4.33
C THR A 281 -17.67 16.31 5.02
N ALA A 282 -17.77 16.24 6.35
CA ALA A 282 -18.85 16.87 7.11
C ALA A 282 -18.82 18.39 7.02
N ASN A 283 -17.62 18.98 6.95
CA ASN A 283 -17.46 20.45 6.91
C ASN A 283 -17.33 21.01 5.48
N SER A 284 -17.07 20.18 4.46
CA SER A 284 -16.85 20.63 3.09
C SER A 284 -17.94 21.57 2.59
N ARG A 285 -19.21 21.27 2.91
CA ARG A 285 -20.38 22.08 2.53
C ARG A 285 -20.33 23.52 3.05
N MET A 286 -19.70 23.77 4.21
CA MET A 286 -19.63 25.12 4.80
C MET A 286 -18.63 26.02 4.06
N PHE A 287 -17.64 25.43 3.41
CA PHE A 287 -16.57 26.14 2.72
C PHE A 287 -16.77 26.24 1.20
N ILE A 288 -17.82 25.57 0.65
CA ILE A 288 -18.17 25.64 -0.76
C ILE A 288 -19.17 26.78 -0.98
N GLU A 289 -18.88 27.67 -1.92
CA GLU A 289 -19.75 28.79 -2.33
C GLU A 289 -20.68 28.33 -3.45
N GLY A 290 -21.94 28.88 -3.47
CA GLY A 290 -22.90 28.65 -4.52
C GLY A 290 -24.04 27.67 -4.21
N ALA A 291 -25.00 27.55 -5.15
CA ALA A 291 -26.23 26.78 -4.99
C ALA A 291 -26.05 25.25 -4.93
N GLY A 292 -24.89 24.75 -5.32
CA GLY A 292 -24.59 23.31 -5.39
C GLY A 292 -23.83 22.79 -4.19
N LYS A 293 -24.06 23.27 -2.96
CA LYS A 293 -23.33 22.81 -1.74
C LYS A 293 -23.45 21.30 -1.54
N ARG A 294 -22.42 20.57 -1.96
CA ARG A 294 -22.33 19.11 -1.81
C ARG A 294 -21.36 18.76 -0.69
N GLN A 295 -21.58 17.62 -0.06
CA GLN A 295 -20.61 17.01 0.84
C GLN A 295 -19.75 16.01 0.07
N GLY A 296 -18.45 15.97 0.35
CA GLY A 296 -17.54 15.01 -0.28
C GLY A 296 -16.11 15.12 0.22
N ILE A 297 -15.29 14.23 -0.29
CA ILE A 297 -13.86 14.10 0.04
C ILE A 297 -13.01 14.99 -0.89
N ALA A 298 -11.81 15.37 -0.45
CA ALA A 298 -10.91 16.21 -1.25
C ALA A 298 -10.44 15.55 -2.56
N CYS A 299 -10.48 14.23 -2.65
CA CYS A 299 -9.83 13.47 -3.73
C CYS A 299 -8.35 13.86 -3.91
N ASN A 300 -7.68 14.18 -2.83
CA ASN A 300 -6.25 14.50 -2.75
C ASN A 300 -5.80 14.24 -1.31
N THR A 301 -5.03 13.17 -1.12
CA THR A 301 -4.60 12.73 0.20
C THR A 301 -3.82 13.81 0.96
N MET A 302 -2.91 14.52 0.29
CA MET A 302 -2.10 15.55 0.96
C MET A 302 -2.95 16.71 1.45
N LEU A 303 -3.90 17.17 0.60
CA LEU A 303 -4.80 18.27 0.94
C LEU A 303 -5.75 17.88 2.07
N GLU A 304 -6.39 16.69 1.98
CA GLU A 304 -7.35 16.21 2.97
C GLU A 304 -6.68 16.03 4.34
N LEU A 305 -5.53 15.37 4.35
CA LEU A 305 -4.73 15.15 5.55
C LEU A 305 -4.28 16.46 6.21
N THR A 306 -3.88 17.45 5.39
CA THR A 306 -3.49 18.77 5.90
C THR A 306 -4.71 19.56 6.42
N ALA A 307 -5.86 19.46 5.75
CA ALA A 307 -7.08 20.09 6.24
C ALA A 307 -7.56 19.49 7.58
N GLU A 308 -7.43 18.16 7.73
CA GLU A 308 -7.89 17.46 8.93
C GLU A 308 -6.92 17.53 10.12
N MET A 309 -5.59 17.54 9.88
CA MET A 309 -4.57 17.43 10.92
C MET A 309 -3.54 18.58 10.90
N GLY A 310 -3.75 19.58 10.06
CA GLY A 310 -2.83 20.70 9.90
C GLY A 310 -1.49 20.31 9.24
N PHE A 311 -0.58 21.26 9.15
CA PHE A 311 0.79 21.00 8.66
C PHE A 311 1.58 19.96 9.48
N PRO A 312 1.41 19.83 10.81
CA PRO A 312 2.05 18.76 11.57
C PRO A 312 1.66 17.37 11.07
N GLY A 313 0.37 17.14 10.71
CA GLY A 313 -0.09 15.89 10.13
C GLY A 313 0.55 15.61 8.76
N LEU A 314 0.63 16.62 7.89
CA LEU A 314 1.30 16.51 6.60
C LEU A 314 2.80 16.16 6.77
N ILE A 315 3.50 16.83 7.70
CA ILE A 315 4.92 16.54 7.97
C ILE A 315 5.10 15.10 8.44
N ALA A 316 4.25 14.63 9.37
CA ALA A 316 4.31 13.24 9.86
C ALA A 316 4.07 12.23 8.71
N TYR A 317 3.11 12.50 7.83
CA TYR A 317 2.85 11.65 6.67
C TYR A 317 4.00 11.66 5.66
N CYS A 318 4.59 12.82 5.39
CA CYS A 318 5.79 12.93 4.54
C CYS A 318 7.00 12.19 5.14
N LEU A 319 7.17 12.20 6.45
CA LEU A 319 8.22 11.42 7.14
C LEU A 319 8.01 9.91 6.96
N ILE A 320 6.75 9.43 7.02
CA ILE A 320 6.42 8.03 6.76
C ILE A 320 6.80 7.65 5.32
N LEU A 321 6.39 8.45 4.33
CA LEU A 321 6.69 8.22 2.92
C LEU A 321 8.19 8.21 2.65
N TRP A 322 8.90 9.20 3.19
CA TRP A 322 10.35 9.30 3.07
C TRP A 322 11.06 8.11 3.72
N GLY A 323 10.64 7.71 4.93
CA GLY A 323 11.14 6.52 5.62
C GLY A 323 10.96 5.27 4.77
N ALA A 324 9.75 5.04 4.25
CA ALA A 324 9.44 3.88 3.42
C ALA A 324 10.29 3.84 2.13
N LEU A 325 10.44 4.98 1.43
CA LEU A 325 11.30 5.09 0.26
C LEU A 325 12.77 4.81 0.60
N ARG A 326 13.26 5.33 1.75
CA ARG A 326 14.62 5.08 2.24
C ARG A 326 14.83 3.61 2.59
N SER A 327 13.89 2.98 3.26
CA SER A 327 13.96 1.55 3.62
C SER A 327 13.93 0.65 2.39
N ALA A 328 13.09 0.95 1.40
CA ALA A 328 13.10 0.29 0.10
C ALA A 328 14.46 0.44 -0.61
N GLY A 329 15.07 1.63 -0.52
CA GLY A 329 16.43 1.88 -1.02
C GLY A 329 17.50 1.04 -0.31
N LYS A 330 17.41 0.88 1.01
CA LYS A 330 18.30 0.00 1.80
C LYS A 330 18.12 -1.47 1.39
N LEU A 331 16.88 -1.93 1.23
CA LEU A 331 16.57 -3.29 0.77
C LEU A 331 17.21 -3.58 -0.58
N ARG A 332 17.09 -2.64 -1.53
CA ARG A 332 17.73 -2.72 -2.85
C ARG A 332 19.25 -2.77 -2.74
N ALA A 333 19.85 -1.91 -1.92
CA ALA A 333 21.31 -1.88 -1.72
C ALA A 333 21.82 -3.18 -1.13
N GLU A 334 21.11 -3.76 -0.16
CA GLU A 334 21.41 -5.05 0.45
C GLU A 334 21.38 -6.17 -0.58
N GLY A 335 20.33 -6.22 -1.42
CA GLY A 335 20.23 -7.17 -2.52
C GLY A 335 21.38 -7.05 -3.52
N ARG A 336 21.81 -5.84 -3.85
CA ARG A 336 22.97 -5.58 -4.73
C ARG A 336 24.27 -6.03 -4.10
N LYS A 337 24.50 -5.68 -2.83
CA LYS A 337 25.72 -6.03 -2.08
C LYS A 337 25.96 -7.53 -2.03
N TYR A 338 24.93 -8.31 -1.82
CA TYR A 338 25.03 -9.76 -1.67
C TYR A 338 24.57 -10.54 -2.89
N LYS A 339 24.38 -9.87 -4.04
CA LYS A 339 23.93 -10.47 -5.31
C LYS A 339 22.62 -11.27 -5.17
N ASN A 340 21.78 -10.92 -4.18
CA ASN A 340 20.46 -11.53 -4.00
C ASN A 340 19.42 -10.78 -4.85
N MET A 341 19.11 -11.35 -6.01
CA MET A 341 18.25 -10.69 -7.00
C MET A 341 16.81 -10.53 -6.49
N SER A 342 16.26 -11.45 -5.73
CA SER A 342 14.91 -11.34 -5.17
C SER A 342 14.79 -10.14 -4.21
N VAL A 343 15.77 -9.96 -3.34
CA VAL A 343 15.83 -8.82 -2.40
C VAL A 343 16.04 -7.50 -3.14
N LEU A 344 16.92 -7.49 -4.16
CA LEU A 344 17.18 -6.32 -4.99
C LEU A 344 15.90 -5.84 -5.69
N TYR A 345 15.20 -6.76 -6.36
CA TYR A 345 13.99 -6.43 -7.11
C TYR A 345 12.80 -6.10 -6.19
N ALA A 346 12.70 -6.73 -5.02
CA ALA A 346 11.71 -6.33 -4.01
C ALA A 346 11.90 -4.86 -3.58
N GLY A 347 13.15 -4.43 -3.36
CA GLY A 347 13.47 -3.04 -3.04
C GLY A 347 13.19 -2.07 -4.19
N GLU A 348 13.51 -2.44 -5.43
CA GLU A 348 13.19 -1.62 -6.62
C GLU A 348 11.68 -1.51 -6.84
N ALA A 349 10.95 -2.62 -6.74
CA ALA A 349 9.49 -2.64 -6.88
C ALA A 349 8.81 -1.80 -5.79
N MET A 350 9.28 -1.90 -4.55
CA MET A 350 8.75 -1.11 -3.43
C MET A 350 8.96 0.40 -3.67
N GLN A 351 10.14 0.82 -4.13
CA GLN A 351 10.37 2.23 -4.49
C GLN A 351 9.47 2.69 -5.63
N ALA A 352 9.37 1.89 -6.70
CA ALA A 352 8.53 2.21 -7.85
C ALA A 352 7.05 2.32 -7.45
N GLY A 353 6.53 1.34 -6.70
CA GLY A 353 5.13 1.32 -6.25
C GLY A 353 4.81 2.49 -5.33
N LEU A 354 5.69 2.82 -4.37
CA LEU A 354 5.50 3.97 -3.49
C LEU A 354 5.50 5.30 -4.24
N LEU A 355 6.40 5.50 -5.21
CA LEU A 355 6.40 6.71 -6.05
C LEU A 355 5.14 6.81 -6.90
N GLY A 356 4.70 5.70 -7.48
CA GLY A 356 3.43 5.65 -8.21
C GLY A 356 2.23 5.94 -7.32
N PHE A 357 2.20 5.38 -6.10
CA PHE A 357 1.16 5.66 -5.12
C PHE A 357 1.12 7.14 -4.74
N ILE A 358 2.27 7.75 -4.46
CA ILE A 358 2.36 9.19 -4.14
C ILE A 358 1.75 10.01 -5.28
N ALA A 359 2.10 9.72 -6.53
CA ALA A 359 1.56 10.42 -7.69
C ALA A 359 0.04 10.21 -7.84
N ALA A 360 -0.47 8.99 -7.68
CA ALA A 360 -1.89 8.67 -7.74
C ALA A 360 -2.67 9.33 -6.60
N SER A 361 -2.13 9.38 -5.39
CA SER A 361 -2.76 9.92 -4.18
C SER A 361 -2.96 11.44 -4.21
N MET A 362 -2.32 12.15 -5.14
CA MET A 362 -2.63 13.55 -5.43
C MET A 362 -4.02 13.75 -6.07
N PHE A 363 -4.66 12.66 -6.53
CA PHE A 363 -5.96 12.67 -7.19
C PHE A 363 -6.99 11.75 -6.53
N VAL A 364 -6.63 11.15 -5.39
CA VAL A 364 -7.45 10.21 -4.61
C VAL A 364 -7.20 10.46 -3.12
N SER A 365 -8.24 10.41 -2.30
CA SER A 365 -8.12 10.38 -0.83
C SER A 365 -7.80 8.95 -0.39
N ALA A 366 -6.51 8.62 -0.31
CA ALA A 366 -6.01 7.25 -0.16
C ALA A 366 -5.35 6.96 1.21
N GLU A 367 -5.50 7.86 2.18
CA GLU A 367 -4.91 7.77 3.52
C GLU A 367 -5.37 6.55 4.32
N TYR A 368 -6.55 6.02 4.01
CA TYR A 368 -7.09 4.82 4.67
C TYR A 368 -6.91 3.53 3.87
N GLN A 369 -6.14 3.56 2.77
CA GLN A 369 -5.92 2.36 1.95
C GLN A 369 -5.04 1.32 2.65
N LYS A 370 -5.62 0.18 2.97
CA LYS A 370 -4.92 -0.93 3.65
C LYS A 370 -3.71 -1.47 2.86
N PRO A 371 -3.77 -1.67 1.51
CA PRO A 371 -2.60 -2.11 0.73
C PRO A 371 -1.39 -1.18 0.90
N PHE A 372 -1.60 0.14 0.93
CA PHE A 372 -0.53 1.11 1.17
C PHE A 372 0.12 0.87 2.55
N TRP A 373 -0.68 0.75 3.61
CA TRP A 373 -0.17 0.55 4.97
C TRP A 373 0.54 -0.79 5.13
N VAL A 374 0.14 -1.84 4.40
CA VAL A 374 0.89 -3.11 4.34
C VAL A 374 2.29 -2.89 3.78
N ILE A 375 2.43 -2.17 2.67
CA ILE A 375 3.74 -1.92 2.05
C ILE A 375 4.62 -1.03 2.95
N VAL A 376 4.05 -0.02 3.60
CA VAL A 376 4.77 0.84 4.55
C VAL A 376 5.21 0.04 5.80
N ALA A 377 4.34 -0.83 6.33
CA ALA A 377 4.70 -1.71 7.45
C ALA A 377 5.83 -2.71 7.08
N LEU A 378 5.81 -3.22 5.83
CA LEU A 378 6.91 -4.04 5.31
C LEU A 378 8.20 -3.22 5.21
N ALA A 379 8.13 -1.97 4.75
CA ALA A 379 9.29 -1.07 4.71
C ALA A 379 9.87 -0.84 6.12
N ALA A 380 9.01 -0.65 7.13
CA ALA A 380 9.41 -0.52 8.52
C ALA A 380 10.12 -1.76 9.09
N ALA A 381 9.83 -2.95 8.57
CA ALA A 381 10.51 -4.20 8.96
C ALA A 381 11.92 -4.34 8.34
N VAL A 382 12.22 -3.67 7.21
CA VAL A 382 13.46 -3.83 6.45
C VAL A 382 14.74 -3.60 7.29
N PRO A 383 14.88 -2.53 8.09
CA PRO A 383 16.10 -2.31 8.88
C PRO A 383 16.40 -3.47 9.84
N THR A 384 15.35 -4.02 10.45
CA THR A 384 15.45 -5.17 11.36
C THR A 384 15.86 -6.44 10.61
N LEU A 385 15.27 -6.68 9.42
CA LEU A 385 15.61 -7.81 8.55
C LEU A 385 17.10 -7.79 8.15
N ILE A 386 17.58 -6.64 7.69
CA ILE A 386 19.00 -6.46 7.30
C ILE A 386 19.91 -6.73 8.48
N LYS A 387 19.62 -6.18 9.67
CA LYS A 387 20.41 -6.37 10.89
C LYS A 387 20.47 -7.85 11.30
N GLN A 388 19.33 -8.56 11.25
CA GLN A 388 19.27 -9.99 11.58
C GLN A 388 20.05 -10.85 10.58
N GLN A 389 19.93 -10.55 9.29
CA GLN A 389 20.67 -11.27 8.24
C GLN A 389 22.18 -11.09 8.38
N ASN A 390 22.63 -9.87 8.63
CA ASN A 390 24.04 -9.58 8.83
C ASN A 390 24.62 -10.27 10.08
N ARG A 391 23.81 -10.37 11.16
CA ARG A 391 24.21 -11.11 12.36
C ARG A 391 24.34 -12.61 12.08
N LYS A 392 23.39 -13.21 11.39
CA LYS A 392 23.47 -14.64 11.02
C LYS A 392 24.73 -14.93 10.19
N ARG A 393 25.07 -14.08 9.23
CA ARG A 393 26.26 -14.23 8.39
C ARG A 393 27.55 -14.14 9.19
N ARG A 394 27.65 -13.22 10.16
CA ARG A 394 28.81 -13.11 11.06
C ARG A 394 28.98 -14.38 11.87
N THR A 395 27.93 -14.91 12.49
CA THR A 395 27.98 -16.14 13.29
C THR A 395 28.39 -17.35 12.45
N THR A 396 28.00 -17.41 11.18
CA THR A 396 28.39 -18.49 10.27
C THR A 396 29.89 -18.39 9.87
N LEU A 397 30.42 -17.18 9.72
CA LEU A 397 31.84 -16.96 9.40
C LEU A 397 32.76 -17.15 10.63
N GLU A 398 32.24 -16.96 11.82
CA GLU A 398 32.98 -17.11 13.08
C GLU A 398 32.93 -18.54 13.64
N ARG A 399 32.18 -19.48 13.04
CA ARG A 399 32.30 -20.92 13.39
C ARG A 399 33.65 -21.44 12.91
N PRO A 400 34.54 -21.85 13.82
CA PRO A 400 35.83 -22.40 13.41
C PRO A 400 35.62 -23.69 12.62
N LEU A 401 36.43 -23.87 11.55
CA LEU A 401 36.54 -25.08 10.71
C LEU A 401 36.99 -26.35 11.50
N ASN A 402 36.88 -26.36 12.81
CA ASN A 402 37.56 -27.30 13.69
C ASN A 402 36.66 -28.43 14.26
N GLU A 403 35.43 -28.63 13.78
CA GLU A 403 34.63 -29.77 14.25
C GLU A 403 34.67 -30.99 13.32
N ASP A 404 34.99 -30.82 12.02
CA ASP A 404 35.04 -31.96 11.07
C ASP A 404 36.40 -32.69 11.00
N SER A 405 37.45 -32.23 11.71
CA SER A 405 38.76 -32.88 11.69
C SER A 405 39.05 -33.79 12.88
N ARG A 406 38.12 -33.97 13.84
CA ARG A 406 38.33 -34.82 15.01
C ARG A 406 37.87 -36.27 14.85
N ASP A 407 37.09 -36.58 13.82
CA ASP A 407 36.59 -37.94 13.61
C ASP A 407 37.46 -38.83 12.68
N TYR A 408 38.61 -38.32 12.21
CA TYR A 408 39.51 -39.08 11.34
C TYR A 408 40.84 -39.55 11.96
N VAL A 409 40.98 -39.40 13.28
CA VAL A 409 42.19 -39.95 13.96
C VAL A 409 41.75 -40.77 15.15
N ALA A 410 41.44 -42.04 14.96
CA ALA A 410 41.65 -43.15 15.91
C ALA A 410 41.14 -44.47 15.33
N THR A 411 41.92 -45.14 14.52
CA THR A 411 42.00 -46.61 14.54
C THR A 411 43.49 -46.99 14.61
N PRO A 412 44.00 -47.40 15.77
CA PRO A 412 45.25 -48.14 15.80
C PRO A 412 44.97 -49.56 15.43
N ALA A 413 46.00 -50.20 14.79
CA ALA A 413 46.13 -51.58 14.32
C ALA A 413 45.87 -52.64 15.37
#